data_3ecc9d17ee6782905f4637155bb26ac8
#
_entry.id   3ecc9d17ee6782905f4637155bb26ac8
#
_cell.length_a   1.000
_cell.length_b   1.000
_cell.length_c   1.000
_cell.angle_alpha   90.00
_cell.angle_beta   90.00
_cell.angle_gamma   90.00
#
_symmetry.space_group_name_H-M   'P 1'
#
loop_
_entity.id
_entity.type
_entity.pdbx_description
1 polymer ?
#
loop_
_entity_poly.entity_id
_entity_poly.type
_entity_poly.pdbx_seq_one_letter_code
_entity_poly.pdbx_strand_id
1 'polypeptide(L)'
;MSEVSGILIGAVPAETARHRYRYAREKEVRVGRTADAIAEGVAIATAAARLAVKNHILIGTIAEDGVFDLDKYVEDARAALGAMAEESEEAAATVTALRKRARGRHSDPVGTHDYRDRDVRNLRRRAKQSLGVAQRLREMMDDRAQLESIVEEARAAAWADVRHNLDRRLRVEGMRPDQDPDYARMREARMQALRLVDLQALSSQQRAKEKRRKKQEKAAAKGE
;
A
#
# COMPACT_ATOMS: atom_id res chain seq x y z
N MET A 1 49.57 14.45 57.32
CA MET A 1 49.11 13.04 57.22
C MET A 1 47.65 13.10 56.84
N SER A 2 47.36 12.92 55.55
CA SER A 2 45.97 12.96 55.06
C SER A 2 45.74 11.62 54.34
N GLU A 3 44.86 10.82 54.94
CA GLU A 3 44.42 9.54 54.38
C GLU A 3 43.43 9.79 53.23
N VAL A 4 43.79 9.28 52.07
CA VAL A 4 42.91 9.28 50.88
C VAL A 4 42.09 7.96 50.93
N SER A 5 40.79 8.09 51.30
CA SER A 5 39.85 6.98 51.23
C SER A 5 39.57 6.61 49.77
N GLY A 6 40.10 5.46 49.33
CA GLY A 6 39.81 4.88 48.03
C GLY A 6 38.39 4.31 47.99
N ILE A 7 37.56 4.90 47.13
CA ILE A 7 36.22 4.34 46.82
C ILE A 7 36.42 3.10 45.90
N LEU A 8 36.20 1.92 46.45
CA LEU A 8 36.09 0.67 45.72
C LEU A 8 34.85 0.72 44.82
N ILE A 9 35.07 1.00 43.55
CA ILE A 9 34.03 0.81 42.52
C ILE A 9 33.82 -0.71 42.36
N GLY A 10 32.75 -1.23 42.95
CA GLY A 10 32.40 -2.63 42.88
C GLY A 10 32.21 -3.08 41.42
N ALA A 11 33.07 -4.00 40.98
CA ALA A 11 32.97 -4.63 39.68
C ALA A 11 31.62 -5.37 39.55
N VAL A 12 30.81 -4.97 38.59
CA VAL A 12 29.54 -5.63 38.28
C VAL A 12 29.85 -7.09 37.85
N PRO A 13 29.24 -8.12 38.46
CA PRO A 13 29.52 -9.51 38.09
C PRO A 13 29.34 -9.74 36.60
N ALA A 14 30.27 -10.42 35.94
CA ALA A 14 30.28 -10.65 34.48
C ALA A 14 28.99 -11.37 34.00
N GLU A 15 28.33 -12.09 34.88
CA GLU A 15 27.07 -12.79 34.62
C GLU A 15 25.87 -11.79 34.42
N THR A 16 25.81 -10.71 35.20
CA THR A 16 24.80 -9.67 35.05
C THR A 16 25.01 -8.84 33.80
N ALA A 17 26.26 -8.63 33.36
CA ALA A 17 26.59 -7.94 32.10
C ALA A 17 26.17 -8.80 30.90
N ARG A 18 26.41 -10.10 30.90
CA ARG A 18 25.98 -11.04 29.85
C ARG A 18 24.46 -11.13 29.72
N HIS A 19 23.75 -11.11 30.85
CA HIS A 19 22.28 -11.15 30.85
C HIS A 19 21.68 -9.85 30.28
N ARG A 20 22.22 -8.68 30.65
CA ARG A 20 21.81 -7.39 30.09
C ARG A 20 22.05 -7.30 28.59
N TYR A 21 23.21 -7.78 28.10
CA TYR A 21 23.56 -7.79 26.68
C TYR A 21 22.64 -8.69 25.87
N ARG A 22 22.34 -9.89 26.37
CA ARG A 22 21.41 -10.84 25.74
C ARG A 22 20.00 -10.27 25.65
N TYR A 23 19.54 -9.62 26.70
CA TYR A 23 18.21 -8.99 26.76
C TYR A 23 18.12 -7.80 25.81
N ALA A 24 19.14 -6.97 25.71
CA ALA A 24 19.20 -5.83 24.77
C ALA A 24 19.14 -6.35 23.32
N ARG A 25 19.94 -7.34 22.96
CA ARG A 25 19.95 -7.95 21.62
C ARG A 25 18.61 -8.60 21.25
N GLU A 26 17.98 -9.31 22.16
CA GLU A 26 16.63 -9.88 21.94
C GLU A 26 15.58 -8.80 21.76
N LYS A 27 15.71 -7.67 22.46
CA LYS A 27 14.83 -6.52 22.32
C LYS A 27 14.98 -5.86 20.95
N GLU A 28 16.19 -5.65 20.45
CA GLU A 28 16.46 -5.09 19.12
C GLU A 28 15.90 -5.98 18.01
N VAL A 29 16.11 -7.30 18.05
CA VAL A 29 15.55 -8.25 17.09
C VAL A 29 14.02 -8.24 17.12
N ARG A 30 13.39 -8.07 18.28
CA ARG A 30 11.92 -7.99 18.38
C ARG A 30 11.36 -6.67 17.84
N VAL A 31 12.07 -5.57 18.03
CA VAL A 31 11.70 -4.25 17.49
C VAL A 31 11.79 -4.28 15.97
N GLY A 32 12.87 -4.84 15.40
CA GLY A 32 13.03 -5.01 13.96
C GLY A 32 11.85 -5.78 13.35
N ARG A 33 11.53 -6.96 13.88
CA ARG A 33 10.38 -7.78 13.39
C ARG A 33 9.03 -7.07 13.46
N THR A 34 8.83 -6.16 14.39
CA THR A 34 7.58 -5.39 14.47
C THR A 34 7.55 -4.28 13.44
N ALA A 35 8.68 -3.61 13.23
CA ALA A 35 8.82 -2.57 12.19
C ALA A 35 8.64 -3.18 10.79
N ASP A 36 9.27 -4.32 10.52
CA ASP A 36 9.15 -5.04 9.25
C ASP A 36 7.69 -5.42 8.96
N ALA A 37 6.98 -5.96 9.97
CA ALA A 37 5.57 -6.33 9.82
C ALA A 37 4.65 -5.11 9.62
N ILE A 38 4.98 -3.94 10.20
CA ILE A 38 4.26 -2.69 9.92
C ILE A 38 4.54 -2.24 8.49
N ALA A 39 5.80 -2.25 8.05
CA ALA A 39 6.17 -1.87 6.69
C ALA A 39 5.50 -2.77 5.65
N GLU A 40 5.46 -4.08 5.88
CA GLU A 40 4.74 -5.03 5.02
C GLU A 40 3.23 -4.73 4.97
N GLY A 41 2.59 -4.49 6.12
CA GLY A 41 1.17 -4.14 6.19
C GLY A 41 0.86 -2.84 5.45
N VAL A 42 1.70 -1.81 5.57
CA VAL A 42 1.58 -0.56 4.81
C VAL A 42 1.74 -0.80 3.31
N ALA A 43 2.72 -1.60 2.90
CA ALA A 43 2.94 -1.92 1.48
C ALA A 43 1.73 -2.64 0.87
N ILE A 44 1.13 -3.59 1.59
CA ILE A 44 -0.09 -4.30 1.16
C ILE A 44 -1.25 -3.32 1.03
N ALA A 45 -1.50 -2.48 2.03
CA ALA A 45 -2.57 -1.49 2.00
C ALA A 45 -2.39 -0.46 0.87
N THR A 46 -1.17 0.03 0.65
CA THR A 46 -0.85 0.94 -0.45
C THR A 46 -1.09 0.28 -1.82
N ALA A 47 -0.72 -1.00 -1.97
CA ALA A 47 -0.99 -1.75 -3.20
C ALA A 47 -2.50 -1.93 -3.44
N ALA A 48 -3.28 -2.19 -2.38
CA ALA A 48 -4.74 -2.28 -2.46
C ALA A 48 -5.38 -0.93 -2.83
N ALA A 49 -4.95 0.17 -2.22
CA ALA A 49 -5.40 1.52 -2.56
C ALA A 49 -5.09 1.86 -4.02
N ARG A 50 -3.86 1.57 -4.49
CA ARG A 50 -3.47 1.74 -5.89
C ARG A 50 -4.34 0.94 -6.85
N LEU A 51 -4.70 -0.31 -6.48
CA LEU A 51 -5.59 -1.15 -7.29
C LEU A 51 -7.02 -0.57 -7.35
N ALA A 52 -7.54 -0.05 -6.25
CA ALA A 52 -8.84 0.61 -6.21
C ALA A 52 -8.86 1.85 -7.12
N VAL A 53 -7.87 2.73 -6.99
CA VAL A 53 -7.73 3.92 -7.84
C VAL A 53 -7.55 3.54 -9.31
N LYS A 54 -6.76 2.50 -9.61
CA LYS A 54 -6.62 1.98 -10.99
C LYS A 54 -7.98 1.59 -11.58
N ASN A 55 -8.81 0.89 -10.81
CA ASN A 55 -10.12 0.47 -11.27
C ASN A 55 -11.07 1.68 -11.49
N HIS A 56 -11.02 2.69 -10.61
CA HIS A 56 -11.77 3.93 -10.79
C HIS A 56 -11.34 4.69 -12.05
N ILE A 57 -10.03 4.73 -12.35
CA ILE A 57 -9.50 5.33 -13.58
C ILE A 57 -9.98 4.55 -14.82
N LEU A 58 -9.94 3.20 -14.78
CA LEU A 58 -10.41 2.37 -15.87
C LEU A 58 -11.89 2.62 -16.18
N ILE A 59 -12.73 2.72 -15.16
CA ILE A 59 -14.16 2.97 -15.32
C ILE A 59 -14.39 4.42 -15.76
N GLY A 60 -13.98 5.39 -14.98
CA GLY A 60 -14.34 6.80 -15.19
C GLY A 60 -13.68 7.44 -16.40
N THR A 61 -12.43 7.05 -16.73
CA THR A 61 -11.68 7.68 -17.82
C THR A 61 -11.75 6.90 -19.12
N ILE A 62 -11.77 5.56 -19.05
CA ILE A 62 -11.65 4.71 -20.23
C ILE A 62 -13.00 4.16 -20.66
N ALA A 63 -13.83 3.64 -19.74
CA ALA A 63 -15.14 3.07 -20.08
C ALA A 63 -16.20 4.17 -20.31
N GLU A 64 -16.16 5.24 -19.52
CA GLU A 64 -17.13 6.36 -19.58
C GLU A 64 -16.65 7.57 -20.41
N ASP A 65 -15.48 7.44 -21.08
CA ASP A 65 -14.84 8.53 -21.85
C ASP A 65 -14.67 9.85 -21.07
N GLY A 66 -14.47 9.74 -19.75
CA GLY A 66 -14.30 10.85 -18.84
C GLY A 66 -12.92 11.52 -18.98
N VAL A 67 -12.82 12.77 -18.55
CA VAL A 67 -11.54 13.48 -18.45
C VAL A 67 -10.83 13.04 -17.17
N PHE A 68 -9.55 12.65 -17.27
CA PHE A 68 -8.73 12.35 -16.09
C PHE A 68 -8.60 13.60 -15.22
N ASP A 69 -9.04 13.49 -13.98
CA ASP A 69 -8.97 14.52 -12.96
C ASP A 69 -8.07 14.03 -11.81
N LEU A 70 -6.88 14.64 -11.69
CA LEU A 70 -5.90 14.24 -10.67
C LEU A 70 -6.46 14.46 -9.26
N ASP A 71 -7.11 15.59 -9.01
CA ASP A 71 -7.60 15.93 -7.66
C ASP A 71 -8.68 14.94 -7.21
N LYS A 72 -9.58 14.55 -8.12
CA LYS A 72 -10.58 13.52 -7.86
C LYS A 72 -9.94 12.20 -7.45
N TYR A 73 -8.94 11.75 -8.20
CA TYR A 73 -8.29 10.45 -7.91
C TYR A 73 -7.36 10.51 -6.69
N VAL A 74 -6.84 11.68 -6.33
CA VAL A 74 -6.15 11.91 -5.06
C VAL A 74 -7.11 11.73 -3.89
N GLU A 75 -8.33 12.24 -3.97
CA GLU A 75 -9.36 12.03 -2.96
C GLU A 75 -9.80 10.54 -2.90
N ASP A 76 -9.91 9.87 -4.04
CA ASP A 76 -10.18 8.42 -4.09
C ASP A 76 -9.05 7.63 -3.41
N ALA A 77 -7.78 8.00 -3.64
CA ALA A 77 -6.64 7.37 -2.98
C ALA A 77 -6.66 7.60 -1.46
N ARG A 78 -6.96 8.84 -1.04
CA ARG A 78 -7.10 9.19 0.38
C ARG A 78 -8.22 8.40 1.04
N ALA A 79 -9.37 8.30 0.42
CA ALA A 79 -10.50 7.52 0.93
C ALA A 79 -10.17 6.03 1.05
N ALA A 80 -9.47 5.46 0.05
CA ALA A 80 -9.04 4.07 0.08
C ALA A 80 -8.05 3.79 1.23
N LEU A 81 -7.04 4.66 1.42
CA LEU A 81 -6.10 4.54 2.55
C LEU A 81 -6.82 4.72 3.90
N GLY A 82 -7.80 5.62 3.97
CA GLY A 82 -8.64 5.85 5.16
C GLY A 82 -9.39 4.58 5.57
N ALA A 83 -10.07 3.94 4.62
CA ALA A 83 -10.77 2.69 4.87
C ALA A 83 -9.81 1.57 5.38
N MET A 84 -8.61 1.46 4.81
CA MET A 84 -7.60 0.49 5.27
C MET A 84 -7.06 0.83 6.66
N ALA A 85 -6.94 2.12 7.00
CA ALA A 85 -6.54 2.55 8.34
C ALA A 85 -7.62 2.19 9.38
N GLU A 86 -8.89 2.44 9.08
CA GLU A 86 -10.03 2.07 9.92
C GLU A 86 -10.11 0.55 10.14
N GLU A 87 -9.98 -0.25 9.09
CA GLU A 87 -9.93 -1.71 9.20
C GLU A 87 -8.79 -2.17 10.11
N SER A 88 -7.61 -1.54 10.00
CA SER A 88 -6.46 -1.84 10.85
C SER A 88 -6.71 -1.46 12.32
N GLU A 89 -7.40 -0.36 12.59
CA GLU A 89 -7.82 0.06 13.95
C GLU A 89 -8.84 -0.92 14.55
N GLU A 90 -9.83 -1.34 13.76
CA GLU A 90 -10.81 -2.35 14.17
C GLU A 90 -10.15 -3.70 14.47
N ALA A 91 -9.20 -4.12 13.64
CA ALA A 91 -8.41 -5.33 13.89
C ALA A 91 -7.64 -5.22 15.22
N ALA A 92 -7.04 -4.06 15.51
CA ALA A 92 -6.34 -3.80 16.77
C ALA A 92 -7.28 -3.84 17.98
N ALA A 93 -8.49 -3.27 17.86
CA ALA A 93 -9.52 -3.31 18.88
C ALA A 93 -9.96 -4.75 19.19
N THR A 94 -10.23 -5.53 18.15
CA THR A 94 -10.59 -6.95 18.24
C THR A 94 -9.50 -7.76 18.95
N VAL A 95 -8.24 -7.60 18.54
CA VAL A 95 -7.10 -8.28 19.17
C VAL A 95 -6.91 -7.84 20.62
N THR A 96 -7.20 -6.57 20.94
CA THR A 96 -7.15 -6.06 22.32
C THR A 96 -8.24 -6.67 23.18
N ALA A 97 -9.45 -6.87 22.67
CA ALA A 97 -10.53 -7.57 23.35
C ALA A 97 -10.17 -9.03 23.62
N LEU A 98 -9.60 -9.73 22.62
CA LEU A 98 -9.09 -11.08 22.80
C LEU A 98 -7.99 -11.17 23.87
N ARG A 99 -7.09 -10.18 23.93
CA ARG A 99 -6.05 -10.09 24.96
C ARG A 99 -6.64 -9.94 26.37
N LYS A 100 -7.70 -9.11 26.54
CA LYS A 100 -8.40 -8.98 27.82
C LYS A 100 -9.02 -10.32 28.25
N ARG A 101 -9.66 -11.03 27.31
CA ARG A 101 -10.24 -12.37 27.56
C ARG A 101 -9.15 -13.40 27.92
N ALA A 102 -8.02 -13.39 27.21
CA ALA A 102 -6.91 -14.30 27.51
C ALA A 102 -6.32 -14.08 28.91
N ARG A 103 -6.27 -12.82 29.38
CA ARG A 103 -5.83 -12.51 30.75
C ARG A 103 -6.77 -13.03 31.82
N GLY A 104 -8.09 -13.03 31.59
CA GLY A 104 -9.10 -13.51 32.50
C GLY A 104 -9.24 -15.04 32.60
N ARG A 105 -8.55 -15.80 31.75
CA ARG A 105 -8.55 -17.25 31.83
C ARG A 105 -7.74 -17.68 33.04
N HIS A 106 -8.34 -18.49 33.93
CA HIS A 106 -7.62 -19.12 35.00
C HIS A 106 -6.71 -20.22 34.43
N SER A 107 -5.47 -20.28 34.94
CA SER A 107 -4.59 -21.41 34.66
C SER A 107 -5.21 -22.65 35.24
N ASP A 108 -5.34 -23.72 34.48
CA ASP A 108 -5.71 -25.01 35.01
C ASP A 108 -4.56 -25.49 35.89
N PRO A 109 -4.76 -25.67 37.21
CA PRO A 109 -3.68 -26.08 38.12
C PRO A 109 -3.12 -27.47 37.82
N VAL A 110 -3.80 -28.25 36.98
CA VAL A 110 -3.36 -29.56 36.53
C VAL A 110 -2.73 -29.52 35.13
N GLY A 111 -2.87 -28.40 34.42
CA GLY A 111 -2.35 -28.21 33.05
C GLY A 111 -0.83 -28.05 33.03
N THR A 112 -0.13 -28.96 32.39
CA THR A 112 1.34 -28.98 32.26
C THR A 112 1.90 -27.80 31.47
N HIS A 113 1.07 -27.02 30.74
CA HIS A 113 1.50 -25.88 29.93
C HIS A 113 0.51 -24.74 29.94
N ASP A 114 0.79 -23.69 30.75
CA ASP A 114 0.05 -22.44 30.70
C ASP A 114 0.59 -21.52 29.58
N TYR A 115 -0.08 -21.50 28.43
CA TYR A 115 0.26 -20.63 27.29
C TYR A 115 -0.27 -19.20 27.44
N ARG A 116 -0.99 -18.87 28.53
CA ARG A 116 -1.63 -17.58 28.73
C ARG A 116 -0.70 -16.39 28.51
N ASP A 117 0.47 -16.41 29.12
CA ASP A 117 1.43 -15.30 29.01
C ASP A 117 2.03 -15.18 27.60
N ARG A 118 2.20 -16.30 26.91
CA ARG A 118 2.61 -16.31 25.52
C ARG A 118 1.53 -15.71 24.63
N ASP A 119 0.29 -16.09 24.80
CA ASP A 119 -0.85 -15.60 24.03
C ASP A 119 -1.08 -14.11 24.28
N VAL A 120 -1.06 -13.65 25.54
CA VAL A 120 -1.17 -12.24 25.88
C VAL A 120 -0.07 -11.39 25.24
N ARG A 121 1.19 -11.89 25.23
CA ARG A 121 2.31 -11.19 24.58
C ARG A 121 2.15 -11.14 23.06
N ASN A 122 1.73 -12.24 22.43
CA ASN A 122 1.50 -12.30 21.00
C ASN A 122 0.37 -11.36 20.56
N LEU A 123 -0.76 -11.38 21.28
CA LEU A 123 -1.89 -10.50 21.01
C LEU A 123 -1.51 -9.02 21.19
N ARG A 124 -0.72 -8.69 22.23
CA ARG A 124 -0.20 -7.32 22.40
C ARG A 124 0.65 -6.87 21.23
N ARG A 125 1.52 -7.75 20.71
CA ARG A 125 2.34 -7.46 19.55
C ARG A 125 1.48 -7.23 18.30
N ARG A 126 0.50 -8.10 18.03
CA ARG A 126 -0.42 -7.97 16.89
C ARG A 126 -1.21 -6.66 16.96
N ALA A 127 -1.78 -6.31 18.11
CA ALA A 127 -2.46 -5.03 18.27
C ALA A 127 -1.54 -3.84 17.99
N LYS A 128 -0.28 -3.87 18.47
CA LYS A 128 0.71 -2.83 18.18
C LYS A 128 1.06 -2.74 16.68
N GLN A 129 1.14 -3.87 15.99
CA GLN A 129 1.38 -3.91 14.54
C GLN A 129 0.23 -3.26 13.78
N SER A 130 -1.02 -3.67 14.06
CA SER A 130 -2.20 -3.09 13.39
C SER A 130 -2.32 -1.58 13.64
N LEU A 131 -2.13 -1.11 14.89
CA LEU A 131 -2.11 0.33 15.18
C LEU A 131 -0.98 1.06 14.46
N GLY A 132 0.20 0.45 14.35
CA GLY A 132 1.32 1.03 13.62
C GLY A 132 1.06 1.15 12.12
N VAL A 133 0.35 0.17 11.52
CA VAL A 133 -0.10 0.25 10.12
C VAL A 133 -1.10 1.40 9.97
N ALA A 134 -2.15 1.45 10.80
CA ALA A 134 -3.15 2.51 10.74
C ALA A 134 -2.54 3.90 10.86
N GLN A 135 -1.62 4.10 11.81
CA GLN A 135 -0.92 5.37 11.97
C GLN A 135 -0.14 5.78 10.73
N ARG A 136 0.61 4.86 10.12
CA ARG A 136 1.37 5.14 8.90
C ARG A 136 0.47 5.46 7.71
N LEU A 137 -0.66 4.77 7.57
CA LEU A 137 -1.62 5.07 6.51
C LEU A 137 -2.24 6.47 6.69
N ARG A 138 -2.53 6.89 7.93
CA ARG A 138 -3.00 8.25 8.21
C ARG A 138 -1.94 9.31 7.88
N GLU A 139 -0.66 9.07 8.24
CA GLU A 139 0.44 9.95 7.85
C GLU A 139 0.55 10.09 6.31
N MET A 140 0.34 9.01 5.56
CA MET A 140 0.33 9.03 4.09
C MET A 140 -0.88 9.79 3.52
N MET A 141 -2.04 9.77 4.17
CA MET A 141 -3.23 10.53 3.75
C MET A 141 -3.00 12.05 3.82
N ASP A 142 -2.14 12.51 4.75
CA ASP A 142 -1.81 13.92 4.92
C ASP A 142 -0.70 14.37 3.94
N ASP A 143 0.03 13.43 3.33
CA ASP A 143 1.09 13.71 2.36
C ASP A 143 0.55 13.67 0.92
N ARG A 144 0.25 14.85 0.38
CA ARG A 144 -0.26 15.00 -0.99
C ARG A 144 0.69 14.41 -2.04
N ALA A 145 2.00 14.53 -1.85
CA ALA A 145 2.96 14.02 -2.83
C ALA A 145 2.93 12.49 -2.92
N GLN A 146 2.75 11.81 -1.77
CA GLN A 146 2.57 10.35 -1.74
C GLN A 146 1.26 9.92 -2.41
N LEU A 147 0.16 10.64 -2.17
CA LEU A 147 -1.12 10.37 -2.82
C LEU A 147 -1.03 10.54 -4.35
N GLU A 148 -0.40 11.63 -4.82
CA GLU A 148 -0.17 11.85 -6.25
C GLU A 148 0.68 10.73 -6.88
N SER A 149 1.70 10.23 -6.17
CA SER A 149 2.50 9.09 -6.62
C SER A 149 1.66 7.82 -6.78
N ILE A 150 0.78 7.52 -5.82
CA ILE A 150 -0.15 6.37 -5.90
C ILE A 150 -1.05 6.50 -7.12
N VAL A 151 -1.60 7.70 -7.39
CA VAL A 151 -2.47 7.95 -8.52
C VAL A 151 -1.74 7.81 -9.86
N GLU A 152 -0.52 8.36 -9.99
CA GLU A 152 0.25 8.23 -11.22
C GLU A 152 0.68 6.79 -11.50
N GLU A 153 1.06 6.03 -10.47
CA GLU A 153 1.34 4.59 -10.60
C GLU A 153 0.07 3.81 -11.00
N ALA A 154 -1.08 4.12 -10.39
CA ALA A 154 -2.36 3.52 -10.73
C ALA A 154 -2.76 3.83 -12.19
N ARG A 155 -2.55 5.07 -12.64
CA ARG A 155 -2.78 5.51 -14.01
C ARG A 155 -1.90 4.77 -15.02
N ALA A 156 -0.61 4.65 -14.72
CA ALA A 156 0.32 3.90 -15.56
C ALA A 156 -0.08 2.43 -15.68
N ALA A 157 -0.48 1.81 -14.57
CA ALA A 157 -0.97 0.43 -14.53
C ALA A 157 -2.28 0.26 -15.30
N ALA A 158 -3.23 1.22 -15.21
CA ALA A 158 -4.48 1.20 -15.96
C ALA A 158 -4.22 1.18 -17.48
N TRP A 159 -3.34 2.05 -17.96
CA TRP A 159 -2.96 2.07 -19.39
C TRP A 159 -2.21 0.82 -19.83
N ALA A 160 -1.38 0.24 -18.95
CA ALA A 160 -0.70 -1.02 -19.25
C ALA A 160 -1.71 -2.16 -19.41
N ASP A 161 -2.75 -2.23 -18.57
CA ASP A 161 -3.81 -3.24 -18.66
C ASP A 161 -4.62 -3.09 -19.96
N VAL A 162 -4.99 -1.86 -20.33
CA VAL A 162 -5.70 -1.60 -21.61
C VAL A 162 -4.86 -2.06 -22.79
N ARG A 163 -3.57 -1.70 -22.82
CA ARG A 163 -2.65 -2.13 -23.89
C ARG A 163 -2.54 -3.65 -23.96
N HIS A 164 -2.34 -4.31 -22.82
CA HIS A 164 -2.24 -5.76 -22.75
C HIS A 164 -3.51 -6.47 -23.22
N ASN A 165 -4.69 -5.98 -22.80
CA ASN A 165 -5.97 -6.53 -23.23
C ASN A 165 -6.19 -6.34 -24.74
N LEU A 166 -5.83 -5.18 -25.28
CA LEU A 166 -5.92 -4.92 -26.71
C LEU A 166 -4.97 -5.83 -27.51
N ASP A 167 -3.71 -5.94 -27.09
CA ASP A 167 -2.75 -6.85 -27.72
C ASP A 167 -3.22 -8.31 -27.68
N ARG A 168 -3.82 -8.74 -26.58
CA ARG A 168 -4.41 -10.07 -26.46
C ARG A 168 -5.58 -10.27 -27.42
N ARG A 169 -6.49 -9.29 -27.52
CA ARG A 169 -7.63 -9.35 -28.45
C ARG A 169 -7.16 -9.38 -29.91
N LEU A 170 -6.19 -8.54 -30.27
CA LEU A 170 -5.62 -8.53 -31.60
C LEU A 170 -4.93 -9.84 -31.96
N ARG A 171 -4.26 -10.48 -30.97
CA ARG A 171 -3.64 -11.80 -31.17
C ARG A 171 -4.68 -12.89 -31.39
N VAL A 172 -5.74 -12.93 -30.57
CA VAL A 172 -6.84 -13.89 -30.71
C VAL A 172 -7.54 -13.72 -32.05
N GLU A 173 -7.80 -12.47 -32.47
CA GLU A 173 -8.39 -12.20 -33.78
C GLU A 173 -7.46 -12.63 -34.92
N GLY A 174 -6.13 -12.44 -34.74
CA GLY A 174 -5.11 -12.90 -35.68
C GLY A 174 -5.00 -14.42 -35.82
N MET A 175 -5.48 -15.19 -34.83
CA MET A 175 -5.46 -16.67 -34.84
C MET A 175 -6.74 -17.28 -35.39
N ARG A 176 -7.82 -16.50 -35.64
CA ARG A 176 -9.04 -17.03 -36.23
C ARG A 176 -8.79 -17.47 -37.66
N PRO A 177 -9.20 -18.68 -38.05
CA PRO A 177 -9.07 -19.14 -39.43
C PRO A 177 -9.99 -18.30 -40.31
N ASP A 178 -9.41 -17.71 -41.35
CA ASP A 178 -10.17 -16.92 -42.34
C ASP A 178 -10.81 -17.83 -43.37
N GLN A 179 -12.11 -17.60 -43.55
CA GLN A 179 -12.87 -18.27 -44.62
C GLN A 179 -12.87 -17.45 -45.92
N ASP A 180 -12.45 -16.16 -45.88
CA ASP A 180 -12.47 -15.24 -47.01
C ASP A 180 -11.15 -14.46 -47.09
N PRO A 181 -10.43 -14.51 -48.25
CA PRO A 181 -9.17 -13.77 -48.47
C PRO A 181 -9.32 -12.26 -48.38
N ASP A 182 -10.46 -11.70 -48.73
CA ASP A 182 -10.71 -10.25 -48.65
C ASP A 182 -10.94 -9.82 -47.19
N TYR A 183 -11.51 -10.70 -46.35
CA TYR A 183 -11.62 -10.47 -44.91
C TYR A 183 -10.25 -10.43 -44.22
N ALA A 184 -9.31 -11.27 -44.68
CA ALA A 184 -7.93 -11.27 -44.15
C ALA A 184 -7.24 -9.93 -44.40
N ARG A 185 -7.35 -9.35 -45.60
CA ARG A 185 -6.78 -8.05 -45.94
C ARG A 185 -7.41 -6.91 -45.17
N MET A 186 -8.75 -6.89 -45.04
CA MET A 186 -9.46 -5.88 -44.26
C MET A 186 -9.14 -5.95 -42.77
N ARG A 187 -8.96 -7.14 -42.24
CA ARG A 187 -8.56 -7.37 -40.86
C ARG A 187 -7.16 -6.83 -40.59
N GLU A 188 -6.21 -7.11 -41.43
CA GLU A 188 -4.82 -6.61 -41.30
C GLU A 188 -4.78 -5.07 -41.32
N ALA A 189 -5.51 -4.45 -42.24
CA ALA A 189 -5.66 -3.00 -42.31
C ALA A 189 -6.33 -2.42 -41.04
N ARG A 190 -7.38 -3.07 -40.51
CA ARG A 190 -8.02 -2.70 -39.22
C ARG A 190 -7.07 -2.83 -38.04
N MET A 191 -6.29 -3.89 -37.97
CA MET A 191 -5.33 -4.12 -36.91
C MET A 191 -4.20 -3.07 -36.94
N GLN A 192 -3.76 -2.70 -38.13
CA GLN A 192 -2.76 -1.61 -38.30
C GLN A 192 -3.37 -0.26 -37.91
N ALA A 193 -4.61 0.03 -38.31
CA ALA A 193 -5.29 1.26 -37.92
C ALA A 193 -5.48 1.37 -36.41
N LEU A 194 -5.93 0.28 -35.74
CA LEU A 194 -6.06 0.23 -34.28
C LEU A 194 -4.71 0.44 -33.56
N ARG A 195 -3.62 -0.13 -34.09
CA ARG A 195 -2.29 0.05 -33.48
C ARG A 195 -1.72 1.44 -33.66
N LEU A 196 -1.88 2.04 -34.83
CA LEU A 196 -1.19 3.29 -35.20
C LEU A 196 -2.04 4.53 -35.00
N VAL A 197 -3.36 4.46 -35.20
CA VAL A 197 -4.22 5.65 -35.20
C VAL A 197 -4.94 5.82 -33.86
N ASP A 198 -5.63 4.79 -33.39
CA ASP A 198 -6.53 4.97 -32.25
C ASP A 198 -5.79 5.10 -30.90
N LEU A 199 -4.75 4.29 -30.65
CA LEU A 199 -3.97 4.41 -29.41
C LEU A 199 -3.12 5.68 -29.36
N GLN A 200 -2.55 6.11 -30.50
CA GLN A 200 -1.80 7.37 -30.56
C GLN A 200 -2.73 8.58 -30.52
N ALA A 201 -3.89 8.50 -31.17
CA ALA A 201 -4.90 9.57 -31.14
C ALA A 201 -5.47 9.75 -29.73
N LEU A 202 -5.84 8.67 -29.03
CA LEU A 202 -6.33 8.72 -27.67
C LEU A 202 -5.30 9.32 -26.71
N SER A 203 -4.02 8.87 -26.80
CA SER A 203 -2.97 9.39 -25.93
C SER A 203 -2.62 10.86 -26.24
N SER A 204 -2.65 11.27 -27.50
CA SER A 204 -2.38 12.66 -27.91
C SER A 204 -3.53 13.60 -27.57
N GLN A 205 -4.79 13.17 -27.70
CA GLN A 205 -5.96 13.93 -27.29
C GLN A 205 -5.99 14.16 -25.77
N GLN A 206 -5.69 13.16 -24.99
CA GLN A 206 -5.61 13.32 -23.53
C GLN A 206 -4.50 14.29 -23.11
N ARG A 207 -3.29 14.17 -23.69
CA ARG A 207 -2.20 15.12 -23.44
C ARG A 207 -2.54 16.55 -23.88
N ALA A 208 -3.29 16.72 -24.96
CA ALA A 208 -3.73 18.02 -25.43
C ALA A 208 -4.81 18.63 -24.49
N LYS A 209 -5.76 17.82 -24.03
CA LYS A 209 -6.78 18.24 -23.04
C LYS A 209 -6.12 18.65 -21.72
N GLU A 210 -5.17 17.86 -21.21
CA GLU A 210 -4.42 18.18 -19.99
C GLU A 210 -3.61 19.47 -20.09
N LYS A 211 -2.91 19.67 -21.23
CA LYS A 211 -2.18 20.92 -21.46
C LYS A 211 -3.09 22.15 -21.52
N ARG A 212 -4.29 22.02 -22.11
CA ARG A 212 -5.28 23.10 -22.14
C ARG A 212 -5.80 23.41 -20.75
N ARG A 213 -6.12 22.37 -19.93
CA ARG A 213 -6.56 22.54 -18.54
C ARG A 213 -5.50 23.23 -17.69
N LYS A 214 -4.25 22.73 -17.69
CA LYS A 214 -3.14 23.37 -16.98
C LYS A 214 -2.87 24.82 -17.42
N LYS A 215 -3.13 25.15 -18.69
CA LYS A 215 -3.00 26.52 -19.18
C LYS A 215 -4.14 27.41 -18.69
N GLN A 216 -5.36 26.89 -18.60
CA GLN A 216 -6.52 27.61 -18.06
C GLN A 216 -6.38 27.85 -16.56
N GLU A 217 -5.96 26.83 -15.79
CA GLU A 217 -5.67 26.93 -14.35
C GLU A 217 -4.57 27.98 -14.05
N LYS A 218 -3.48 27.98 -14.86
CA LYS A 218 -2.42 29.00 -14.73
C LYS A 218 -2.89 30.41 -15.16
N ALA A 219 -3.83 30.52 -16.05
CA ALA A 219 -4.40 31.82 -16.44
C ALA A 219 -5.36 32.34 -15.38
N ALA A 220 -6.18 31.48 -14.78
CA ALA A 220 -7.06 31.83 -13.67
C ALA A 220 -6.29 32.27 -12.42
N ALA A 221 -5.21 31.55 -12.08
CA ALA A 221 -4.32 31.90 -10.94
C ALA A 221 -3.47 33.18 -11.15
N LYS A 222 -3.40 33.72 -12.36
CA LYS A 222 -2.70 35.00 -12.65
C LYS A 222 -3.67 36.20 -12.81
N GLY A 223 -4.98 35.97 -12.79
CA GLY A 223 -6.01 36.96 -12.91
C GLY A 223 -6.62 37.38 -11.58
N GLU A 224 -6.20 36.77 -10.46
CA GLU A 224 -6.41 37.23 -9.09
C GLU A 224 -5.13 37.95 -8.58
#